data_8431ef1e65edee36afaaf6a3db48c4fb
#
_entry.id   8431ef1e65edee36afaaf6a3db48c4fb
#
_cell.length_a   1.000
_cell.length_b   1.000
_cell.length_c   1.000
_cell.angle_alpha   90.00
_cell.angle_beta   90.00
_cell.angle_gamma   90.00
#
_symmetry.space_group_name_H-M   'P 1'
#
loop_
_entity.id
_entity.type
_entity.pdbx_description
1 polymer ?
#
loop_
_entity_poly.entity_id
_entity_poly.type
_entity_poly.pdbx_seq_one_letter_code
_entity_poly.pdbx_strand_id
1 'polypeptide(L)'
;MPDDTSALYPLKFKPIYKEKVWGGRRLTRLDRNLPGLSTTPIGESWEIADLGFTSPSGGGGGAERSVVAEGPLQGMTLHDTINQFGPTLMGRLAPDASGNFPLLVKYLDAAENLSVQVHPSPEYAMAHPDSHLKSEAWYIVDAEPNAVIYKGIHEGVTIDNLRSAIANEDVEAVESLLIKVPVKAGDCHYLPSGTCHALGAGVLVAEVQTPSDTTFRLFDWGRRGRTLHVAEALECVVLGPPPVETYERRSHIAGMFTTVSRLVECEHFRIEKIRMSEGYQQEIPYDQPTVWMVLEGGGTITPAKQADPVSFARGQTLLLPANLKDAQVALEHDTVWLEATFPQAMPEQIA
;
A
#
# COMPACT_ATOMS: atom_id res chain seq x y z
N MET A 1 -32.53 -2.94 22.01
CA MET A 1 -31.13 -2.87 21.62
C MET A 1 -30.64 -1.52 22.09
N PRO A 2 -29.66 -1.40 22.93
CA PRO A 2 -29.12 -0.08 23.22
C PRO A 2 -28.55 0.48 21.92
N ASP A 3 -28.88 1.73 21.66
CA ASP A 3 -28.33 2.57 20.62
C ASP A 3 -26.86 2.89 20.95
N ASP A 4 -26.02 1.85 20.90
CA ASP A 4 -24.59 1.97 21.13
C ASP A 4 -23.89 2.34 19.81
N THR A 5 -24.24 3.51 19.30
CA THR A 5 -23.37 4.27 18.37
C THR A 5 -22.24 4.85 19.19
N SER A 6 -21.49 3.99 19.91
CA SER A 6 -20.20 4.39 20.43
C SER A 6 -19.40 4.93 19.23
N ALA A 7 -19.09 6.21 19.27
CA ALA A 7 -18.40 6.86 18.17
C ALA A 7 -17.09 6.10 17.92
N LEU A 8 -16.90 5.59 16.70
CA LEU A 8 -15.60 5.04 16.33
C LEU A 8 -14.55 6.13 16.50
N TYR A 9 -13.34 5.70 16.78
CA TYR A 9 -12.15 6.53 16.99
C TYR A 9 -11.09 6.18 15.92
N PRO A 10 -10.03 6.96 15.75
CA PRO A 10 -8.92 6.59 14.88
C PRO A 10 -8.35 5.22 15.26
N LEU A 11 -8.45 4.25 14.37
CA LEU A 11 -8.04 2.88 14.62
C LEU A 11 -6.55 2.70 14.29
N LYS A 12 -5.78 2.17 15.24
CA LYS A 12 -4.43 1.67 15.02
C LYS A 12 -4.45 0.16 15.08
N PHE A 13 -3.66 -0.48 14.24
CA PHE A 13 -3.57 -1.93 14.19
C PHE A 13 -2.19 -2.41 14.64
N LYS A 14 -2.14 -3.66 15.09
CA LYS A 14 -0.87 -4.34 15.35
C LYS A 14 -0.21 -4.64 14.01
N PRO A 15 1.01 -4.14 13.73
CA PRO A 15 1.72 -4.46 12.50
C PRO A 15 1.95 -5.97 12.36
N ILE A 16 1.69 -6.52 11.17
CA ILE A 16 1.94 -7.93 10.86
C ILE A 16 3.27 -8.01 10.13
N TYR A 17 4.33 -8.38 10.83
CA TYR A 17 5.67 -8.48 10.26
C TYR A 17 5.87 -9.81 9.53
N LYS A 18 6.48 -9.74 8.34
CA LYS A 18 6.81 -10.89 7.50
C LYS A 18 8.32 -10.96 7.27
N GLU A 19 8.90 -12.10 7.65
CA GLU A 19 10.28 -12.41 7.29
C GLU A 19 10.35 -12.74 5.80
N LYS A 20 11.30 -12.14 5.10
CA LYS A 20 11.54 -12.35 3.67
C LYS A 20 13.03 -12.48 3.42
N VAL A 21 13.42 -13.36 2.51
CA VAL A 21 14.84 -13.58 2.15
C VAL A 21 15.57 -12.33 1.66
N TRP A 22 14.82 -11.38 1.12
CA TRP A 22 15.29 -10.09 0.63
C TRP A 22 15.11 -8.94 1.64
N GLY A 23 14.55 -9.24 2.83
CA GLY A 23 14.21 -8.24 3.84
C GLY A 23 15.42 -7.65 4.54
N GLY A 24 15.20 -6.51 5.17
CA GLY A 24 16.19 -5.76 5.94
C GLY A 24 15.74 -5.42 7.35
N ARG A 25 16.26 -4.31 7.88
CA ARG A 25 15.93 -3.77 9.21
C ARG A 25 15.69 -2.25 9.17
N ARG A 26 15.49 -1.65 7.97
CA ARG A 26 15.27 -0.21 7.82
C ARG A 26 13.94 0.27 8.35
N LEU A 27 12.97 -0.63 8.54
CA LEU A 27 11.73 -0.30 9.24
C LEU A 27 11.99 0.30 10.63
N THR A 28 13.15 0.04 11.26
CA THR A 28 13.57 0.71 12.50
C THR A 28 13.74 2.22 12.34
N ARG A 29 13.98 2.72 11.12
CA ARG A 29 14.04 4.15 10.81
C ARG A 29 12.69 4.87 10.94
N LEU A 30 11.61 4.11 11.08
CA LEU A 30 10.26 4.60 11.39
C LEU A 30 9.91 4.46 12.88
N ASP A 31 10.93 4.51 13.74
CA ASP A 31 10.79 4.40 15.20
C ASP A 31 10.09 3.10 15.66
N ARG A 32 10.27 2.01 14.90
CA ARG A 32 9.63 0.72 15.15
C ARG A 32 10.54 -0.28 15.83
N ASN A 33 9.99 -0.99 16.79
CA ASN A 33 10.63 -2.15 17.38
C ASN A 33 10.28 -3.39 16.56
N LEU A 34 11.26 -3.93 15.84
CA LEU A 34 11.06 -5.10 15.01
C LEU A 34 11.25 -6.39 15.81
N PRO A 35 10.45 -7.44 15.53
CA PRO A 35 10.60 -8.74 16.19
C PRO A 35 11.90 -9.45 15.78
N GLY A 36 12.19 -10.54 16.47
CA GLY A 36 13.35 -11.40 16.19
C GLY A 36 14.68 -10.79 16.62
N LEU A 37 15.76 -11.43 16.17
CA LEU A 37 17.13 -10.95 16.40
C LEU A 37 17.44 -9.73 15.51
N SER A 38 18.50 -9.01 15.83
CA SER A 38 18.96 -7.87 15.00
C SER A 38 19.29 -8.27 13.57
N THR A 39 19.55 -9.55 13.32
CA THR A 39 19.83 -10.13 12.00
C THR A 39 18.61 -10.75 11.30
N THR A 40 17.44 -10.82 11.95
CA THR A 40 16.23 -11.38 11.34
C THR A 40 15.75 -10.46 10.21
N PRO A 41 15.65 -10.95 8.96
CA PRO A 41 15.30 -10.13 7.81
C PRO A 41 13.79 -9.88 7.76
N ILE A 42 13.34 -8.70 8.16
CA ILE A 42 11.94 -8.30 8.06
C ILE A 42 11.74 -7.54 6.75
N GLY A 43 11.12 -8.19 5.77
CA GLY A 43 10.90 -7.59 4.47
C GLY A 43 9.61 -6.80 4.37
N GLU A 44 8.56 -7.19 5.10
CA GLU A 44 7.26 -6.53 5.04
C GLU A 44 6.69 -6.25 6.43
N SER A 45 5.96 -5.14 6.55
CA SER A 45 5.09 -4.83 7.66
C SER A 45 3.71 -4.48 7.11
N TRP A 46 2.73 -5.36 7.32
CA TRP A 46 1.37 -5.11 6.90
C TRP A 46 0.67 -4.28 7.96
N GLU A 47 0.20 -3.12 7.55
CA GLU A 47 -0.36 -2.10 8.42
C GLU A 47 -1.88 -2.19 8.50
N ILE A 48 -2.51 -2.34 7.33
CA ILE A 48 -3.95 -2.54 7.18
C ILE A 48 -4.13 -3.70 6.22
N ALA A 49 -4.72 -4.78 6.72
CA ALA A 49 -4.99 -5.99 5.95
C ALA A 49 -6.34 -6.56 6.36
N ASP A 50 -7.14 -6.94 5.38
CA ASP A 50 -8.37 -7.69 5.58
C ASP A 50 -8.51 -8.73 4.46
N LEU A 51 -7.61 -9.72 4.47
CA LEU A 51 -7.60 -10.81 3.49
C LEU A 51 -8.14 -12.08 4.13
N GLY A 52 -9.28 -12.56 3.63
CA GLY A 52 -9.93 -13.78 4.09
C GLY A 52 -9.37 -15.06 3.45
N PHE A 53 -8.51 -14.96 2.46
CA PHE A 53 -7.97 -16.09 1.69
C PHE A 53 -6.50 -15.85 1.33
N THR A 54 -5.83 -16.93 0.94
CA THR A 54 -4.48 -16.92 0.36
C THR A 54 -4.58 -17.38 -1.08
N SER A 55 -4.07 -16.60 -2.01
CA SER A 55 -3.95 -17.03 -3.40
C SER A 55 -2.97 -18.19 -3.53
N PRO A 56 -3.21 -19.19 -4.40
CA PRO A 56 -2.26 -20.27 -4.67
C PRO A 56 -0.88 -19.76 -5.11
N SER A 57 -0.84 -18.62 -5.78
CA SER A 57 0.38 -17.93 -6.21
C SER A 57 0.76 -16.74 -5.30
N GLY A 58 0.20 -16.69 -4.08
CA GLY A 58 0.46 -15.58 -3.15
C GLY A 58 1.96 -15.36 -2.89
N GLY A 59 2.36 -14.10 -2.75
CA GLY A 59 3.75 -13.68 -2.49
C GLY A 59 4.29 -14.11 -1.11
N GLY A 60 3.66 -15.13 -0.46
CA GLY A 60 3.99 -15.60 0.89
C GLY A 60 3.36 -14.74 1.99
N GLY A 61 2.31 -13.98 1.67
CA GLY A 61 1.53 -13.20 2.62
C GLY A 61 0.57 -14.06 3.42
N GLY A 62 -0.37 -14.67 2.74
CA GLY A 62 -1.42 -15.49 3.34
C GLY A 62 -2.67 -14.68 3.72
N ALA A 63 -3.69 -15.41 4.16
CA ALA A 63 -4.88 -14.81 4.76
C ALA A 63 -4.51 -14.12 6.07
N GLU A 64 -4.68 -12.81 6.13
CA GLU A 64 -4.34 -12.01 7.31
C GLU A 64 -5.37 -10.91 7.53
N ARG A 65 -5.74 -10.72 8.78
CA ARG A 65 -6.64 -9.64 9.20
C ARG A 65 -5.99 -8.80 10.28
N SER A 66 -5.91 -7.52 10.05
CA SER A 66 -5.40 -6.56 11.03
C SER A 66 -6.24 -6.58 12.29
N VAL A 67 -5.56 -6.58 13.45
CA VAL A 67 -6.16 -6.58 14.78
C VAL A 67 -5.96 -5.21 15.42
N VAL A 68 -7.03 -4.60 15.90
CA VAL A 68 -7.01 -3.32 16.62
C VAL A 68 -6.04 -3.40 17.81
N ALA A 69 -5.10 -2.46 17.88
CA ALA A 69 -4.02 -2.48 18.84
C ALA A 69 -4.40 -1.93 20.21
N GLU A 70 -5.29 -0.94 20.26
CA GLU A 70 -5.63 -0.20 21.48
C GLU A 70 -7.05 0.38 21.45
N GLY A 71 -7.51 0.88 22.57
CA GLY A 71 -8.83 1.50 22.71
C GLY A 71 -9.98 0.50 22.93
N PRO A 72 -11.24 0.97 22.89
CA PRO A 72 -12.42 0.16 23.18
C PRO A 72 -12.58 -1.08 22.30
N LEU A 73 -12.06 -1.08 21.09
CA LEU A 73 -12.14 -2.21 20.14
C LEU A 73 -10.87 -3.06 20.14
N GLN A 74 -9.95 -2.89 21.11
CA GLN A 74 -8.71 -3.65 21.16
C GLN A 74 -8.97 -5.15 21.06
N GLY A 75 -8.25 -5.81 20.15
CA GLY A 75 -8.35 -7.26 19.91
C GLY A 75 -9.38 -7.65 18.85
N MET A 76 -10.25 -6.73 18.42
CA MET A 76 -11.18 -6.95 17.31
C MET A 76 -10.43 -6.93 15.96
N THR A 77 -10.80 -7.77 15.03
CA THR A 77 -10.24 -7.71 13.66
C THR A 77 -10.88 -6.55 12.87
N LEU A 78 -10.18 -6.06 11.84
CA LEU A 78 -10.75 -5.08 10.92
C LEU A 78 -12.03 -5.61 10.28
N HIS A 79 -12.04 -6.88 9.89
CA HIS A 79 -13.21 -7.54 9.33
C HIS A 79 -14.43 -7.52 10.28
N ASP A 80 -14.23 -7.89 11.54
CA ASP A 80 -15.30 -7.86 12.54
C ASP A 80 -15.77 -6.42 12.80
N THR A 81 -14.84 -5.46 12.77
CA THR A 81 -15.17 -4.03 12.91
C THR A 81 -16.04 -3.55 11.75
N ILE A 82 -15.74 -3.96 10.51
CA ILE A 82 -16.58 -3.66 9.34
C ILE A 82 -17.95 -4.30 9.49
N ASN A 83 -18.02 -5.57 9.88
CA ASN A 83 -19.30 -6.29 10.04
C ASN A 83 -20.17 -5.65 11.11
N GLN A 84 -19.59 -5.18 12.21
CA GLN A 84 -20.33 -4.59 13.32
C GLN A 84 -20.67 -3.12 13.12
N PHE A 85 -19.75 -2.33 12.53
CA PHE A 85 -19.86 -0.87 12.43
C PHE A 85 -19.79 -0.35 10.99
N GLY A 86 -20.07 -1.21 10.00
CA GLY A 86 -19.86 -0.92 8.58
C GLY A 86 -20.28 0.49 8.15
N PRO A 87 -21.55 0.92 8.34
CA PRO A 87 -21.97 2.26 7.93
C PRO A 87 -21.21 3.40 8.62
N THR A 88 -20.81 3.20 9.88
CA THR A 88 -20.06 4.20 10.67
C THR A 88 -18.58 4.26 10.25
N LEU A 89 -17.99 3.09 9.95
CA LEU A 89 -16.61 2.98 9.52
C LEU A 89 -16.45 3.38 8.04
N MET A 90 -17.29 2.82 7.17
CA MET A 90 -17.15 2.88 5.73
C MET A 90 -17.86 4.08 5.09
N GLY A 91 -18.82 4.71 5.78
CA GLY A 91 -19.63 5.76 5.20
C GLY A 91 -20.39 5.28 3.96
N ARG A 92 -20.13 5.89 2.82
CA ARG A 92 -20.72 5.52 1.52
C ARG A 92 -19.91 4.49 0.74
N LEU A 93 -18.69 4.19 1.20
CA LEU A 93 -17.84 3.20 0.55
C LEU A 93 -18.34 1.79 0.84
N ALA A 94 -18.52 0.99 -0.21
CA ALA A 94 -18.82 -0.42 -0.05
C ALA A 94 -17.52 -1.20 0.26
N PRO A 95 -17.59 -2.23 1.11
CA PRO A 95 -16.53 -3.24 1.16
C PRO A 95 -16.33 -3.89 -0.23
N ASP A 96 -15.23 -4.63 -0.41
CA ASP A 96 -15.04 -5.43 -1.62
C ASP A 96 -16.14 -6.51 -1.78
N ALA A 97 -16.12 -7.23 -2.89
CA ALA A 97 -17.12 -8.27 -3.18
C ALA A 97 -17.15 -9.42 -2.12
N SER A 98 -16.09 -9.55 -1.33
CA SER A 98 -15.97 -10.53 -0.22
C SER A 98 -16.29 -9.94 1.15
N GLY A 99 -16.69 -8.67 1.22
CA GLY A 99 -16.99 -7.96 2.47
C GLY A 99 -15.76 -7.44 3.21
N ASN A 100 -14.58 -7.41 2.59
CA ASN A 100 -13.34 -6.97 3.20
C ASN A 100 -13.08 -5.48 2.95
N PHE A 101 -12.15 -4.91 3.72
CA PHE A 101 -11.64 -3.56 3.47
C PHE A 101 -10.94 -3.49 2.11
N PRO A 102 -11.25 -2.52 1.25
CA PRO A 102 -10.84 -2.54 -0.16
C PRO A 102 -9.41 -2.06 -0.42
N LEU A 103 -8.54 -2.03 0.59
CA LEU A 103 -7.11 -1.76 0.46
C LEU A 103 -6.29 -2.71 1.33
N LEU A 104 -5.07 -2.99 0.87
CA LEU A 104 -3.98 -3.56 1.66
C LEU A 104 -2.85 -2.54 1.69
N VAL A 105 -2.39 -2.18 2.90
CA VAL A 105 -1.38 -1.15 3.13
C VAL A 105 -0.19 -1.73 3.86
N LYS A 106 1.02 -1.47 3.36
CA LYS A 106 2.25 -2.09 3.85
C LYS A 106 3.42 -1.11 3.84
N TYR A 107 4.46 -1.48 4.60
CA TYR A 107 5.83 -1.06 4.33
C TYR A 107 6.64 -2.25 3.81
N LEU A 108 7.53 -2.01 2.84
CA LEU A 108 8.47 -3.00 2.29
C LEU A 108 9.89 -2.49 2.47
N ASP A 109 10.76 -3.33 3.05
CA ASP A 109 12.19 -3.05 3.24
C ASP A 109 13.01 -3.99 2.36
N ALA A 110 13.45 -3.51 1.21
CA ALA A 110 14.24 -4.24 0.25
C ALA A 110 15.74 -4.10 0.54
N ALA A 111 16.31 -4.99 1.35
CA ALA A 111 17.77 -5.07 1.50
C ALA A 111 18.45 -5.71 0.27
N GLU A 112 17.71 -6.60 -0.43
CA GLU A 112 18.08 -7.18 -1.72
C GLU A 112 16.94 -6.94 -2.72
N ASN A 113 17.20 -7.17 -4.01
CA ASN A 113 16.17 -7.08 -5.04
C ASN A 113 15.00 -8.03 -4.73
N LEU A 114 13.77 -7.54 -4.80
CA LEU A 114 12.59 -8.40 -4.84
C LEU A 114 12.55 -9.15 -6.18
N SER A 115 11.78 -10.26 -6.23
CA SER A 115 11.55 -10.94 -7.51
C SER A 115 10.97 -10.00 -8.56
N VAL A 116 11.33 -10.21 -9.82
CA VAL A 116 10.60 -9.65 -10.94
C VAL A 116 9.25 -10.32 -11.00
N GLN A 117 8.19 -9.54 -10.99
CA GLN A 117 6.82 -10.03 -10.83
C GLN A 117 5.83 -9.29 -11.71
N VAL A 118 4.70 -9.94 -11.94
CA VAL A 118 3.53 -9.39 -12.61
C VAL A 118 2.30 -9.73 -11.77
N HIS A 119 1.34 -8.83 -11.72
CA HIS A 119 0.06 -9.09 -11.08
C HIS A 119 -1.03 -9.39 -12.13
N PRO A 120 -2.07 -10.16 -11.76
CA PRO A 120 -3.13 -10.51 -12.68
C PRO A 120 -3.73 -9.29 -13.36
N SER A 121 -3.86 -9.35 -14.68
CA SER A 121 -4.65 -8.35 -15.43
C SER A 121 -6.14 -8.50 -15.10
N PRO A 122 -6.97 -7.47 -15.39
CA PRO A 122 -8.41 -7.58 -15.18
C PRO A 122 -9.03 -8.78 -15.91
N GLU A 123 -8.59 -9.04 -17.15
CA GLU A 123 -9.06 -10.15 -17.97
C GLU A 123 -8.68 -11.50 -17.35
N TYR A 124 -7.42 -11.61 -16.88
CA TYR A 124 -6.95 -12.82 -16.23
C TYR A 124 -7.72 -13.10 -14.93
N ALA A 125 -7.90 -12.09 -14.09
CA ALA A 125 -8.63 -12.21 -12.84
C ALA A 125 -10.11 -12.61 -13.04
N MET A 126 -10.75 -12.12 -14.10
CA MET A 126 -12.11 -12.55 -14.47
C MET A 126 -12.18 -14.01 -14.91
N ALA A 127 -11.15 -14.52 -15.59
CA ALA A 127 -11.08 -15.89 -16.07
C ALA A 127 -10.65 -16.88 -14.97
N HIS A 128 -9.97 -16.40 -13.91
CA HIS A 128 -9.36 -17.22 -12.86
C HIS A 128 -9.80 -16.74 -11.47
N PRO A 129 -10.90 -17.27 -10.92
CA PRO A 129 -11.48 -16.77 -9.63
C PRO A 129 -10.53 -16.81 -8.43
N ASP A 130 -9.51 -17.69 -8.46
CA ASP A 130 -8.50 -17.79 -7.40
C ASP A 130 -7.35 -16.78 -7.54
N SER A 131 -7.40 -15.94 -8.58
CA SER A 131 -6.40 -14.92 -8.88
C SER A 131 -7.04 -13.54 -8.86
N HIS A 132 -6.60 -12.68 -7.95
CA HIS A 132 -7.23 -11.39 -7.72
C HIS A 132 -6.41 -10.28 -8.36
N LEU A 133 -7.12 -9.33 -8.98
CA LEU A 133 -6.52 -8.11 -9.53
C LEU A 133 -5.66 -7.43 -8.48
N LYS A 134 -4.46 -6.99 -8.88
CA LYS A 134 -3.60 -6.22 -8.02
C LYS A 134 -2.98 -5.04 -8.76
N SER A 135 -3.42 -3.85 -8.37
CA SER A 135 -2.80 -2.56 -8.72
C SER A 135 -2.24 -1.95 -7.45
N GLU A 136 -1.06 -1.33 -7.54
CA GLU A 136 -0.36 -0.82 -6.37
C GLU A 136 0.37 0.48 -6.66
N ALA A 137 0.68 1.22 -5.60
CA ALA A 137 1.53 2.40 -5.66
C ALA A 137 2.59 2.34 -4.56
N TRP A 138 3.81 2.72 -4.93
CA TRP A 138 4.98 2.77 -4.06
C TRP A 138 5.41 4.20 -3.80
N TYR A 139 5.30 4.66 -2.56
CA TYR A 139 5.96 5.88 -2.12
C TYR A 139 7.32 5.52 -1.53
N ILE A 140 8.38 6.10 -2.06
CA ILE A 140 9.75 5.87 -1.59
C ILE A 140 9.96 6.64 -0.29
N VAL A 141 9.97 5.91 0.83
CA VAL A 141 10.21 6.47 2.17
C VAL A 141 11.70 6.77 2.37
N ASP A 142 12.55 5.86 1.90
CA ASP A 142 14.01 5.99 1.98
C ASP A 142 14.65 5.18 0.85
N ALA A 143 15.79 5.66 0.35
CA ALA A 143 16.55 4.98 -0.69
C ALA A 143 18.06 5.20 -0.51
N GLU A 144 18.84 4.14 -0.73
CA GLU A 144 20.29 4.27 -0.80
C GLU A 144 20.71 5.03 -2.06
N PRO A 145 21.93 5.61 -2.07
CA PRO A 145 22.47 6.21 -3.28
C PRO A 145 22.44 5.21 -4.46
N ASN A 146 21.96 5.67 -5.61
CA ASN A 146 21.83 4.87 -6.84
C ASN A 146 20.80 3.71 -6.76
N ALA A 147 19.95 3.67 -5.76
CA ALA A 147 18.86 2.70 -5.71
C ALA A 147 17.93 2.88 -6.92
N VAL A 148 17.40 1.77 -7.40
CA VAL A 148 16.48 1.72 -8.55
C VAL A 148 15.25 0.88 -8.23
N ILE A 149 14.20 1.10 -8.98
CA ILE A 149 13.11 0.14 -9.15
C ILE A 149 13.09 -0.31 -10.62
N TYR A 150 12.50 -1.46 -10.88
CA TYR A 150 12.21 -1.91 -12.23
C TYR A 150 10.72 -1.71 -12.46
N LYS A 151 10.36 -0.97 -13.53
CA LYS A 151 8.96 -0.59 -13.79
C LYS A 151 8.67 -0.63 -15.28
N GLY A 152 8.11 -1.73 -15.74
CA GLY A 152 7.81 -1.99 -17.14
C GLY A 152 8.95 -2.67 -17.89
N ILE A 153 8.71 -2.89 -19.17
CA ILE A 153 9.58 -3.58 -20.11
C ILE A 153 9.94 -2.61 -21.21
N HIS A 154 11.16 -2.69 -21.74
CA HIS A 154 11.58 -1.82 -22.84
C HIS A 154 10.70 -2.02 -24.08
N GLU A 155 10.47 -0.95 -24.81
CA GLU A 155 9.73 -0.98 -26.09
C GLU A 155 10.42 -1.91 -27.09
N GLY A 156 9.63 -2.68 -27.84
CA GLY A 156 10.13 -3.65 -28.81
C GLY A 156 10.51 -5.02 -28.25
N VAL A 157 10.52 -5.20 -26.93
CA VAL A 157 10.69 -6.52 -26.29
C VAL A 157 9.43 -7.35 -26.53
N THR A 158 9.64 -8.63 -26.87
CA THR A 158 8.56 -9.58 -27.11
C THR A 158 8.43 -10.61 -25.98
N ILE A 159 7.29 -11.31 -25.92
CA ILE A 159 7.10 -12.44 -24.99
C ILE A 159 8.18 -13.50 -25.17
N ASP A 160 8.62 -13.76 -26.41
CA ASP A 160 9.65 -14.76 -26.68
C ASP A 160 11.03 -14.30 -26.19
N ASN A 161 11.33 -13.00 -26.22
CA ASN A 161 12.56 -12.47 -25.60
C ASN A 161 12.56 -12.73 -24.09
N LEU A 162 11.46 -12.40 -23.39
CA LEU A 162 11.30 -12.65 -21.98
C LEU A 162 11.41 -14.12 -21.65
N ARG A 163 10.65 -14.97 -22.36
CA ARG A 163 10.68 -16.45 -22.16
C ARG A 163 12.07 -17.00 -22.31
N SER A 164 12.80 -16.59 -23.35
CA SER A 164 14.15 -17.08 -23.63
C SER A 164 15.16 -16.64 -22.55
N ALA A 165 15.14 -15.39 -22.13
CA ALA A 165 16.04 -14.89 -21.09
C ALA A 165 15.79 -15.59 -19.75
N ILE A 166 14.53 -15.80 -19.37
CA ILE A 166 14.15 -16.49 -18.15
C ILE A 166 14.54 -17.99 -18.18
N ALA A 167 14.27 -18.67 -19.32
CA ALA A 167 14.59 -20.08 -19.47
C ALA A 167 16.11 -20.38 -19.41
N ASN A 168 16.92 -19.41 -19.79
CA ASN A 168 18.38 -19.49 -19.71
C ASN A 168 18.92 -19.10 -18.32
N GLU A 169 18.07 -18.70 -17.38
CA GLU A 169 18.45 -18.15 -16.06
C GLU A 169 19.49 -17.01 -16.14
N ASP A 170 19.50 -16.26 -17.25
CA ASP A 170 20.46 -15.20 -17.54
C ASP A 170 20.01 -13.90 -16.88
N VAL A 171 20.63 -13.57 -15.75
CA VAL A 171 20.30 -12.38 -14.94
C VAL A 171 20.50 -11.09 -15.75
N GLU A 172 21.62 -10.97 -16.47
CA GLU A 172 21.93 -9.76 -17.24
C GLU A 172 20.96 -9.59 -18.41
N ALA A 173 20.64 -10.69 -19.09
CA ALA A 173 19.64 -10.66 -20.16
C ALA A 173 18.25 -10.25 -19.65
N VAL A 174 17.77 -10.86 -18.56
CA VAL A 174 16.48 -10.46 -17.96
C VAL A 174 16.51 -9.00 -17.55
N GLU A 175 17.53 -8.56 -16.84
CA GLU A 175 17.66 -7.18 -16.36
C GLU A 175 17.69 -6.18 -17.52
N SER A 176 18.33 -6.51 -18.64
CA SER A 176 18.40 -5.64 -19.83
C SER A 176 17.06 -5.42 -20.51
N LEU A 177 16.08 -6.30 -20.29
CA LEU A 177 14.72 -6.17 -20.84
C LEU A 177 13.82 -5.24 -19.99
N LEU A 178 14.22 -4.97 -18.73
CA LEU A 178 13.42 -4.21 -17.79
C LEU A 178 13.82 -2.73 -17.78
N ILE A 179 12.82 -1.85 -17.63
CA ILE A 179 13.06 -0.41 -17.47
C ILE A 179 13.53 -0.13 -16.05
N LYS A 180 14.79 0.32 -15.89
CA LYS A 180 15.35 0.78 -14.62
C LYS A 180 14.97 2.24 -14.39
N VAL A 181 14.37 2.50 -13.24
CA VAL A 181 13.99 3.85 -12.80
C VAL A 181 14.79 4.19 -11.55
N PRO A 182 15.71 5.14 -11.59
CA PRO A 182 16.39 5.67 -10.40
C PRO A 182 15.36 6.28 -9.45
N VAL A 183 15.52 6.02 -8.14
CA VAL A 183 14.57 6.49 -7.13
C VAL A 183 15.26 7.18 -5.98
N LYS A 184 14.53 8.09 -5.33
CA LYS A 184 14.92 8.78 -4.10
C LYS A 184 13.72 8.95 -3.18
N ALA A 185 13.99 9.22 -1.91
CA ALA A 185 12.94 9.53 -0.95
C ALA A 185 12.00 10.66 -1.46
N GLY A 186 10.72 10.44 -1.37
CA GLY A 186 9.66 11.34 -1.84
C GLY A 186 9.13 11.03 -3.25
N ASP A 187 9.74 10.16 -4.01
CA ASP A 187 9.19 9.68 -5.27
C ASP A 187 7.97 8.78 -5.02
N CYS A 188 7.05 8.78 -5.97
CA CYS A 188 5.88 7.89 -5.93
C CYS A 188 5.61 7.32 -7.32
N HIS A 189 5.36 6.02 -7.37
CA HIS A 189 5.20 5.26 -8.60
C HIS A 189 3.93 4.42 -8.55
N TYR A 190 3.07 4.57 -9.54
CA TYR A 190 1.90 3.72 -9.74
C TYR A 190 2.26 2.52 -10.62
N LEU A 191 1.81 1.35 -10.24
CA LEU A 191 2.03 0.06 -10.87
C LEU A 191 0.66 -0.56 -11.17
N PRO A 192 0.04 -0.21 -12.30
CA PRO A 192 -1.20 -0.87 -12.71
C PRO A 192 -0.98 -2.37 -12.88
N SER A 193 -2.03 -3.15 -12.66
CA SER A 193 -2.00 -4.59 -12.89
C SER A 193 -1.48 -4.94 -14.29
N GLY A 194 -0.75 -6.05 -14.42
CA GLY A 194 -0.06 -6.40 -15.67
C GLY A 194 1.32 -5.74 -15.86
N THR A 195 1.67 -4.73 -15.08
CA THR A 195 3.01 -4.14 -15.14
C THR A 195 4.05 -5.12 -14.61
N CYS A 196 5.08 -5.42 -15.42
CA CYS A 196 6.26 -6.14 -14.94
C CYS A 196 7.11 -5.21 -14.07
N HIS A 197 7.43 -5.62 -12.83
CA HIS A 197 8.13 -4.75 -11.90
C HIS A 197 8.93 -5.51 -10.84
N ALA A 198 9.89 -4.82 -10.21
CA ALA A 198 10.60 -5.27 -9.02
C ALA A 198 11.09 -4.07 -8.20
N LEU A 199 11.11 -4.18 -6.87
CA LEU A 199 11.91 -3.30 -6.02
C LEU A 199 13.38 -3.71 -6.12
N GLY A 200 14.25 -2.75 -6.39
CA GLY A 200 15.68 -2.94 -6.27
C GLY A 200 16.16 -2.89 -4.81
N ALA A 201 17.36 -3.38 -4.58
CA ALA A 201 17.99 -3.32 -3.27
C ALA A 201 18.17 -1.87 -2.81
N GLY A 202 18.12 -1.67 -1.51
CA GLY A 202 18.37 -0.38 -0.92
C GLY A 202 17.15 0.54 -0.80
N VAL A 203 15.93 0.05 -1.01
CA VAL A 203 14.71 0.87 -1.00
C VAL A 203 13.79 0.49 0.15
N LEU A 204 13.25 1.49 0.85
CA LEU A 204 12.15 1.37 1.81
C LEU A 204 10.93 2.06 1.22
N VAL A 205 9.83 1.36 1.05
CA VAL A 205 8.60 1.91 0.47
C VAL A 205 7.40 1.79 1.41
N ALA A 206 6.49 2.75 1.30
CA ALA A 206 5.11 2.62 1.72
C ALA A 206 4.28 2.21 0.50
N GLU A 207 3.59 1.08 0.59
CA GLU A 207 2.78 0.49 -0.48
C GLU A 207 1.31 0.59 -0.13
N VAL A 208 0.53 1.13 -1.06
CA VAL A 208 -0.94 1.10 -1.03
C VAL A 208 -1.40 0.31 -2.26
N GLN A 209 -2.21 -0.72 -2.05
CA GLN A 209 -2.66 -1.63 -3.10
C GLN A 209 -4.10 -2.08 -2.91
N THR A 210 -4.70 -2.61 -3.98
CA THR A 210 -5.95 -3.37 -3.90
C THR A 210 -5.76 -4.63 -3.04
N PRO A 211 -6.81 -5.16 -2.38
CA PRO A 211 -6.70 -6.23 -1.39
C PRO A 211 -6.42 -7.59 -2.06
N SER A 212 -5.19 -7.80 -2.49
CA SER A 212 -4.74 -9.04 -3.14
C SER A 212 -3.32 -9.40 -2.73
N ASP A 213 -3.06 -10.69 -2.52
CA ASP A 213 -1.72 -11.26 -2.35
C ASP A 213 -1.23 -12.00 -3.61
N THR A 214 -2.03 -12.02 -4.69
CA THR A 214 -1.69 -12.72 -5.93
C THR A 214 -0.47 -12.10 -6.59
N THR A 215 0.57 -12.91 -6.79
CA THR A 215 1.85 -12.46 -7.35
C THR A 215 2.42 -13.54 -8.25
N PHE A 216 2.51 -13.27 -9.54
CA PHE A 216 3.18 -14.15 -10.49
C PHE A 216 4.65 -13.78 -10.56
N ARG A 217 5.48 -14.61 -9.91
CA ARG A 217 6.94 -14.44 -9.92
C ARG A 217 7.48 -14.89 -11.27
N LEU A 218 7.96 -13.92 -12.04
CA LEU A 218 8.51 -14.15 -13.38
C LEU A 218 9.99 -14.57 -13.30
N PHE A 219 10.77 -13.93 -12.42
CA PHE A 219 12.19 -14.18 -12.26
C PHE A 219 12.66 -13.84 -10.84
N ASP A 220 13.67 -14.54 -10.32
CA ASP A 220 14.13 -14.36 -8.94
C ASP A 220 15.64 -14.15 -8.77
N TRP A 221 16.29 -13.52 -9.74
CA TRP A 221 17.70 -13.14 -9.68
C TRP A 221 18.65 -14.32 -9.41
N GLY A 222 18.31 -15.52 -9.91
CA GLY A 222 19.07 -16.75 -9.67
C GLY A 222 18.88 -17.37 -8.29
N ARG A 223 18.06 -16.79 -7.38
CA ARG A 223 17.69 -17.44 -6.11
C ARG A 223 16.84 -18.67 -6.38
N ARG A 224 17.10 -19.73 -5.62
CA ARG A 224 16.39 -21.01 -5.72
C ARG A 224 15.44 -21.22 -4.54
N GLY A 225 14.50 -22.16 -4.67
CA GLY A 225 13.60 -22.57 -3.58
C GLY A 225 12.28 -21.79 -3.52
N ARG A 226 12.04 -20.81 -4.42
CA ARG A 226 10.76 -20.16 -4.60
C ARG A 226 10.18 -20.50 -5.98
N THR A 227 8.89 -20.84 -6.02
CA THR A 227 8.20 -21.18 -7.28
C THR A 227 8.16 -19.97 -8.21
N LEU A 228 8.48 -20.20 -9.48
CA LEU A 228 8.23 -19.25 -10.57
C LEU A 228 6.87 -19.56 -11.21
N HIS A 229 6.14 -18.51 -11.60
CA HIS A 229 4.83 -18.55 -12.23
C HIS A 229 4.96 -17.96 -13.64
N VAL A 230 5.89 -18.54 -14.44
CA VAL A 230 6.29 -17.94 -15.73
C VAL A 230 5.14 -17.91 -16.73
N ALA A 231 4.34 -18.97 -16.79
CA ALA A 231 3.22 -19.06 -17.73
C ALA A 231 2.17 -17.99 -17.42
N GLU A 232 1.73 -17.91 -16.17
CA GLU A 232 0.73 -16.93 -15.69
C GLU A 232 1.25 -15.49 -15.82
N ALA A 233 2.53 -15.27 -15.49
CA ALA A 233 3.14 -13.95 -15.63
C ALA A 233 3.22 -13.49 -17.09
N LEU A 234 3.58 -14.38 -18.02
CA LEU A 234 3.64 -14.07 -19.44
C LEU A 234 2.25 -13.87 -20.08
N GLU A 235 1.21 -14.45 -19.49
CA GLU A 235 -0.18 -14.23 -19.93
C GLU A 235 -0.70 -12.87 -19.45
N CYS A 236 -0.26 -12.40 -18.27
CA CYS A 236 -0.72 -11.14 -17.68
C CYS A 236 0.12 -9.93 -18.07
N VAL A 237 1.36 -10.13 -18.52
CA VAL A 237 2.31 -9.02 -18.69
C VAL A 237 1.90 -8.09 -19.82
N VAL A 238 1.88 -6.80 -19.51
CA VAL A 238 1.76 -5.71 -20.50
C VAL A 238 3.17 -5.34 -20.95
N LEU A 239 3.42 -5.48 -22.25
CA LEU A 239 4.71 -5.13 -22.87
C LEU A 239 4.84 -3.62 -23.06
N GLY A 240 6.05 -3.13 -22.93
CA GLY A 240 6.36 -1.71 -23.04
C GLY A 240 6.33 -0.99 -21.68
N PRO A 241 6.56 0.33 -21.67
CA PRO A 241 6.42 1.17 -20.50
C PRO A 241 4.95 1.25 -20.06
N PRO A 242 4.66 1.21 -18.75
CA PRO A 242 3.29 1.31 -18.27
C PRO A 242 2.70 2.71 -18.54
N PRO A 243 1.41 2.82 -18.92
CA PRO A 243 0.76 4.10 -19.21
C PRO A 243 0.38 4.85 -17.92
N VAL A 244 1.35 5.36 -17.18
CA VAL A 244 1.13 5.96 -15.84
C VAL A 244 0.92 7.47 -15.84
N GLU A 245 1.14 8.17 -16.95
CA GLU A 245 1.09 9.63 -17.01
C GLU A 245 -0.23 10.24 -16.53
N THR A 246 -1.34 9.53 -16.75
CA THR A 246 -2.66 9.97 -16.30
C THR A 246 -2.82 9.81 -14.78
N TYR A 247 -2.25 8.78 -14.19
CA TYR A 247 -2.43 8.42 -12.78
C TYR A 247 -1.43 9.12 -11.85
N GLU A 248 -0.23 9.45 -12.36
CA GLU A 248 0.85 10.11 -11.62
C GLU A 248 0.85 11.64 -11.85
N ARG A 249 -0.28 12.22 -12.20
CA ARG A 249 -0.41 13.67 -12.34
C ARG A 249 -0.24 14.33 -10.98
N ARG A 250 0.95 14.87 -10.77
CA ARG A 250 1.26 15.59 -9.54
C ARG A 250 0.60 16.97 -9.56
N SER A 251 -0.14 17.26 -8.50
CA SER A 251 -0.60 18.60 -8.20
C SER A 251 -0.14 19.00 -6.81
N HIS A 252 0.09 20.28 -6.61
CA HIS A 252 0.60 20.80 -5.36
C HIS A 252 -0.20 22.03 -4.96
N ILE A 253 -0.79 21.97 -3.77
CA ILE A 253 -1.51 23.09 -3.18
C ILE A 253 -0.76 23.44 -1.91
N ALA A 254 -0.24 24.66 -1.86
CA ALA A 254 0.46 25.20 -0.69
C ALA A 254 -0.36 26.31 -0.06
N GLY A 255 -0.75 26.09 1.19
CA GLY A 255 -1.26 27.11 2.09
C GLY A 255 -0.16 27.60 3.02
N MET A 256 -0.51 28.49 3.95
CA MET A 256 0.44 29.04 4.92
C MET A 256 1.00 27.97 5.88
N PHE A 257 0.15 27.05 6.31
CA PHE A 257 0.49 26.02 7.30
C PHE A 257 0.32 24.60 6.79
N THR A 258 -0.24 24.41 5.60
CA THR A 258 -0.56 23.11 5.04
C THR A 258 -0.10 23.02 3.60
N THR A 259 0.50 21.91 3.24
CA THR A 259 0.82 21.57 1.86
C THR A 259 0.20 20.22 1.53
N VAL A 260 -0.51 20.16 0.43
CA VAL A 260 -1.09 18.92 -0.12
C VAL A 260 -0.46 18.64 -1.47
N SER A 261 0.16 17.50 -1.61
CA SER A 261 0.73 17.05 -2.87
C SER A 261 0.03 15.76 -3.30
N ARG A 262 -0.78 15.82 -4.35
CA ARG A 262 -1.34 14.63 -4.96
C ARG A 262 -0.22 13.87 -5.68
N LEU A 263 -0.11 12.58 -5.40
CA LEU A 263 0.95 11.71 -5.91
C LEU A 263 0.42 10.73 -6.96
N VAL A 264 -0.69 10.04 -6.63
CA VAL A 264 -1.35 9.05 -7.49
C VAL A 264 -2.85 9.19 -7.34
N GLU A 265 -3.57 9.04 -8.44
CA GLU A 265 -5.03 8.88 -8.45
C GLU A 265 -5.40 7.87 -9.52
N CYS A 266 -6.00 6.75 -9.11
CA CYS A 266 -6.48 5.69 -9.99
C CYS A 266 -7.93 5.33 -9.62
N GLU A 267 -8.49 4.35 -10.28
CA GLU A 267 -9.87 3.90 -10.04
C GLU A 267 -10.08 3.25 -8.66
N HIS A 268 -9.00 2.80 -8.00
CA HIS A 268 -9.06 2.08 -6.73
C HIS A 268 -8.76 2.96 -5.53
N PHE A 269 -7.83 3.90 -5.67
CA PHE A 269 -7.38 4.77 -4.57
C PHE A 269 -6.77 6.07 -5.08
N ARG A 270 -6.67 7.03 -4.15
CA ARG A 270 -5.91 8.27 -4.29
C ARG A 270 -4.89 8.35 -3.17
N ILE A 271 -3.66 8.76 -3.50
CA ILE A 271 -2.60 8.99 -2.52
C ILE A 271 -2.18 10.44 -2.58
N GLU A 272 -2.22 11.11 -1.44
CA GLU A 272 -1.76 12.47 -1.24
C GLU A 272 -0.70 12.50 -0.14
N LYS A 273 0.33 13.33 -0.29
CA LYS A 273 1.26 13.64 0.78
C LYS A 273 0.84 14.96 1.39
N ILE A 274 0.54 14.91 2.67
CA ILE A 274 0.14 16.07 3.45
C ILE A 274 1.31 16.48 4.35
N ARG A 275 1.59 17.78 4.40
CA ARG A 275 2.46 18.38 5.40
C ARG A 275 1.69 19.49 6.09
N MET A 276 1.75 19.49 7.41
CA MET A 276 1.19 20.55 8.25
C MET A 276 2.21 21.00 9.27
N SER A 277 2.19 22.31 9.56
CA SER A 277 3.10 22.92 10.53
C SER A 277 2.68 22.65 11.97
N GLU A 278 3.68 22.63 12.86
CA GLU A 278 3.50 22.60 14.32
C GLU A 278 2.47 23.62 14.80
N GLY A 279 1.66 23.26 15.79
CA GLY A 279 0.64 24.10 16.38
C GLY A 279 -0.60 24.34 15.52
N TYR A 280 -0.63 23.83 14.28
CA TYR A 280 -1.78 23.97 13.41
C TYR A 280 -2.89 23.01 13.82
N GLN A 281 -4.14 23.46 13.72
CA GLN A 281 -5.34 22.67 13.98
C GLN A 281 -6.28 22.79 12.80
N GLN A 282 -6.91 21.67 12.46
CA GLN A 282 -7.87 21.62 11.35
C GLN A 282 -8.90 20.50 11.59
N GLU A 283 -10.07 20.69 11.01
CA GLU A 283 -11.11 19.66 10.93
C GLU A 283 -10.77 18.59 9.89
N ILE A 284 -11.10 17.34 10.18
CA ILE A 284 -11.01 16.26 9.22
C ILE A 284 -12.20 16.36 8.27
N PRO A 285 -11.97 16.60 6.96
CA PRO A 285 -13.03 16.93 6.02
C PRO A 285 -13.74 15.70 5.42
N TYR A 286 -13.28 14.48 5.75
CA TYR A 286 -13.70 13.27 5.05
C TYR A 286 -14.89 12.59 5.71
N ASP A 287 -15.84 12.14 4.88
CA ASP A 287 -16.97 11.30 5.25
C ASP A 287 -16.84 9.86 4.67
N GLN A 288 -15.59 9.46 4.45
CA GLN A 288 -15.19 8.14 4.00
C GLN A 288 -14.00 7.64 4.83
N PRO A 289 -13.74 6.32 4.88
CA PRO A 289 -12.57 5.81 5.57
C PRO A 289 -11.30 6.36 4.89
N THR A 290 -10.36 6.79 5.71
CA THR A 290 -9.12 7.40 5.24
C THR A 290 -7.94 6.77 5.97
N VAL A 291 -6.89 6.40 5.24
CA VAL A 291 -5.68 5.81 5.82
C VAL A 291 -4.60 6.87 5.91
N TRP A 292 -4.01 7.03 7.09
CA TRP A 292 -2.82 7.85 7.30
C TRP A 292 -1.63 6.98 7.62
N MET A 293 -0.54 7.13 6.85
CA MET A 293 0.78 6.56 7.15
C MET A 293 1.71 7.69 7.57
N VAL A 294 1.99 7.81 8.86
CA VAL A 294 2.73 8.96 9.42
C VAL A 294 4.23 8.77 9.15
N LEU A 295 4.81 9.68 8.38
CA LEU A 295 6.22 9.65 7.97
C LEU A 295 7.11 10.47 8.90
N GLU A 296 6.62 11.61 9.40
CA GLU A 296 7.34 12.53 10.27
C GLU A 296 6.38 13.18 11.27
N GLY A 297 6.90 13.56 12.44
CA GLY A 297 6.14 14.29 13.45
C GLY A 297 5.06 13.47 14.15
N GLY A 298 3.98 14.16 14.56
CA GLY A 298 2.87 13.58 15.27
C GLY A 298 1.92 14.62 15.83
N GLY A 299 0.86 14.15 16.47
CA GLY A 299 -0.18 14.99 17.03
C GLY A 299 -1.30 14.19 17.67
N THR A 300 -2.45 14.82 17.76
CA THR A 300 -3.64 14.26 18.42
C THR A 300 -4.87 14.49 17.55
N ILE A 301 -5.71 13.47 17.42
CA ILE A 301 -7.02 13.55 16.79
C ILE A 301 -8.06 13.50 17.90
N THR A 302 -8.90 14.54 17.98
CA THR A 302 -10.00 14.65 18.94
C THR A 302 -11.32 14.47 18.18
N PRO A 303 -12.04 13.35 18.37
CA PRO A 303 -13.34 13.14 17.76
C PRO A 303 -14.35 14.22 18.16
N ALA A 304 -15.26 14.59 17.25
CA ALA A 304 -16.27 15.63 17.52
C ALA A 304 -17.32 15.22 18.58
N LYS A 305 -17.51 13.93 18.83
CA LYS A 305 -18.46 13.37 19.80
C LYS A 305 -17.73 12.53 20.84
N GLN A 306 -17.84 12.92 22.09
CA GLN A 306 -17.52 12.22 23.35
C GLN A 306 -16.63 10.94 23.26
N ALA A 307 -15.52 11.01 22.55
CA ALA A 307 -14.49 9.98 22.56
C ALA A 307 -13.16 10.60 22.99
N ASP A 308 -12.32 9.81 23.62
CA ASP A 308 -11.00 10.25 24.08
C ASP A 308 -10.12 10.61 22.86
N PRO A 309 -9.30 11.65 22.98
CA PRO A 309 -8.30 11.99 21.98
C PRO A 309 -7.35 10.83 21.72
N VAL A 310 -6.99 10.62 20.46
CA VAL A 310 -6.04 9.59 20.02
C VAL A 310 -4.77 10.27 19.53
N SER A 311 -3.64 10.05 20.22
CA SER A 311 -2.35 10.54 19.76
C SER A 311 -1.82 9.69 18.60
N PHE A 312 -1.02 10.28 17.73
CA PHE A 312 -0.31 9.57 16.67
C PHE A 312 1.10 10.12 16.50
N ALA A 313 2.01 9.29 15.99
CA ALA A 313 3.41 9.63 15.82
C ALA A 313 4.00 8.93 14.59
N ARG A 314 5.20 9.36 14.22
CA ARG A 314 5.99 8.78 13.15
C ARG A 314 6.00 7.26 13.18
N GLY A 315 5.88 6.64 12.01
CA GLY A 315 5.88 5.19 11.84
C GLY A 315 4.54 4.51 12.15
N GLN A 316 3.54 5.23 12.65
CA GLN A 316 2.22 4.68 12.88
C GLN A 316 1.35 4.79 11.62
N THR A 317 0.47 3.81 11.46
CA THR A 317 -0.60 3.83 10.45
C THR A 317 -1.94 3.83 11.16
N LEU A 318 -2.83 4.74 10.73
CA LEU A 318 -4.16 4.88 11.27
C LEU A 318 -5.20 4.67 10.18
N LEU A 319 -6.31 4.02 10.53
CA LEU A 319 -7.54 4.06 9.77
C LEU A 319 -8.50 5.01 10.46
N LEU A 320 -8.86 6.09 9.77
CA LEU A 320 -9.85 7.05 10.21
C LEU A 320 -11.21 6.62 9.69
N PRO A 321 -12.16 6.25 10.57
CA PRO A 321 -13.54 5.94 10.17
C PRO A 321 -14.25 7.14 9.54
N ALA A 322 -15.23 6.86 8.67
CA ALA A 322 -16.00 7.90 7.99
C ALA A 322 -16.77 8.82 8.94
N ASN A 323 -17.15 8.34 10.13
CA ASN A 323 -17.84 9.14 11.14
C ASN A 323 -16.92 10.14 11.88
N LEU A 324 -15.62 10.14 11.61
CA LEU A 324 -14.66 11.12 12.13
C LEU A 324 -14.67 12.44 11.36
N LYS A 325 -15.54 12.58 10.37
CA LYS A 325 -15.80 13.90 9.81
C LYS A 325 -16.05 14.93 10.93
N ASP A 326 -15.44 16.09 10.79
CA ASP A 326 -15.45 17.19 11.77
C ASP A 326 -14.64 16.93 13.06
N ALA A 327 -13.91 15.79 13.18
CA ALA A 327 -12.92 15.61 14.22
C ALA A 327 -11.76 16.60 14.05
N GLN A 328 -11.18 17.04 15.18
CA GLN A 328 -10.06 18.00 15.17
C GLN A 328 -8.72 17.28 15.19
N VAL A 329 -7.86 17.58 14.24
CA VAL A 329 -6.45 17.22 14.32
C VAL A 329 -5.64 18.40 14.84
N ALA A 330 -4.79 18.16 15.84
CA ALA A 330 -3.87 19.14 16.42
C ALA A 330 -2.45 18.58 16.35
N LEU A 331 -1.50 19.35 15.83
CA LEU A 331 -0.13 18.91 15.61
C LEU A 331 0.82 19.43 16.67
N GLU A 332 1.62 18.51 17.23
CA GLU A 332 2.64 18.83 18.24
C GLU A 332 3.99 19.17 17.61
N HIS A 333 4.20 18.77 16.36
CA HIS A 333 5.41 18.99 15.55
C HIS A 333 5.03 19.21 14.09
N ASP A 334 5.97 19.72 13.29
CA ASP A 334 5.85 19.65 11.84
C ASP A 334 5.61 18.19 11.44
N THR A 335 4.49 17.91 10.82
CA THR A 335 4.03 16.54 10.57
C THR A 335 3.83 16.28 9.08
N VAL A 336 4.28 15.12 8.64
CA VAL A 336 4.10 14.64 7.26
C VAL A 336 3.49 13.25 7.30
N TRP A 337 2.43 13.05 6.51
CA TRP A 337 1.85 11.73 6.31
C TRP A 337 1.44 11.50 4.86
N LEU A 338 1.35 10.22 4.50
CA LEU A 338 0.64 9.81 3.30
C LEU A 338 -0.81 9.58 3.68
N GLU A 339 -1.68 10.10 2.86
CA GLU A 339 -3.12 9.93 2.98
C GLU A 339 -3.62 9.11 1.81
N ALA A 340 -4.20 7.93 2.10
CA ALA A 340 -4.87 7.13 1.09
C ALA A 340 -6.39 7.24 1.29
N THR A 341 -7.07 7.65 0.24
CA THR A 341 -8.52 7.80 0.15
C THR A 341 -9.04 7.06 -1.08
N PHE A 342 -10.36 7.01 -1.21
CA PHE A 342 -11.01 6.39 -2.36
C PHE A 342 -11.49 7.46 -3.33
N PRO A 343 -11.45 7.20 -4.66
CA PRO A 343 -12.00 8.12 -5.64
C PRO A 343 -13.49 8.32 -5.36
N GLN A 344 -13.94 9.57 -5.45
CA GLN A 344 -15.37 9.83 -5.43
C GLN A 344 -15.97 9.21 -6.70
N ALA A 345 -17.02 8.41 -6.54
CA ALA A 345 -17.79 7.95 -7.69
C ALA A 345 -18.16 9.18 -8.53
N MET A 346 -17.71 9.21 -9.79
CA MET A 346 -18.14 10.24 -10.72
C MET A 346 -19.67 10.20 -10.74
N PRO A 347 -20.36 11.33 -10.56
CA PRO A 347 -21.81 11.32 -10.77
C PRO A 347 -22.03 10.75 -12.18
N GLU A 348 -22.91 9.74 -12.28
CA GLU A 348 -23.32 9.20 -13.57
C GLU A 348 -23.62 10.39 -14.48
N GLN A 349 -22.88 10.50 -15.57
CA GLN A 349 -23.22 11.47 -16.60
C GLN A 349 -24.63 11.12 -17.04
N ILE A 350 -25.60 11.93 -16.61
CA ILE A 350 -26.97 11.82 -17.07
C ILE A 350 -26.89 11.98 -18.61
N ALA A 351 -27.11 10.85 -19.31
CA ALA A 351 -27.14 10.76 -20.76
C ALA A 351 -28.36 11.49 -21.34
#